data_76f9987a2b472de962fb0d8defbc6d63
#
_entry.id   76f9987a2b472de962fb0d8defbc6d63
#
_cell.length_a   1.000
_cell.length_b   1.000
_cell.length_c   1.000
_cell.angle_alpha   90.00
_cell.angle_beta   90.00
_cell.angle_gamma   90.00
#
_symmetry.space_group_name_H-M   'P 1'
#
loop_
_entity.id
_entity.type
_entity.pdbx_description
1 polymer ?
#
loop_
_entity_poly.entity_id
_entity_poly.type
_entity_poly.pdbx_seq_one_letter_code
_entity_poly.pdbx_strand_id
1 'polypeptide(L)'
;MSENQGPYQEGKRAGLHPLVVVFGILLGLWLFVALIVPSSRNKQAAGTEGPAVSAIEDPDAAPVIFKMQTIILEMNAVGLVVPPQATDSQIAGLLKQLKQDRLAGSLGDQIPATTPGHKLGNHAIADIYIFSNKQFAEADTIRTLTRGAHAPGTLYPGSVPFEVAMEAVRGHYRIDLNDTGSPDTGALGFADESGVHSKHYRRIF
;
A
#
# COMPACT_ATOMS: atom_id res chain seq x y z
N MET A 1 -1.64 -95.44 16.24
CA MET A 1 -2.56 -94.32 16.08
C MET A 1 -1.74 -93.04 16.29
N SER A 2 -1.34 -92.42 15.26
CA SER A 2 -0.48 -91.23 15.35
C SER A 2 -1.23 -90.11 14.61
N GLU A 3 -1.63 -89.11 15.38
CA GLU A 3 -2.41 -87.97 14.90
C GLU A 3 -1.44 -86.85 14.54
N ASN A 4 -1.37 -86.55 13.25
CA ASN A 4 -0.44 -85.58 12.70
C ASN A 4 -1.18 -84.23 12.61
N GLN A 5 -0.88 -83.34 13.54
CA GLN A 5 -1.38 -81.94 13.50
C GLN A 5 -0.36 -81.07 12.70
N GLY A 6 -0.78 -80.66 11.51
CA GLY A 6 -0.03 -79.73 10.69
C GLY A 6 -0.04 -78.30 11.25
N PRO A 7 0.99 -77.52 11.01
CA PRO A 7 1.13 -76.18 11.59
C PRO A 7 0.22 -75.17 10.83
N TYR A 8 -0.55 -74.45 11.63
CA TYR A 8 -1.30 -73.25 11.17
C TYR A 8 -0.31 -72.18 10.75
N GLN A 9 -0.35 -71.79 9.52
CA GLN A 9 0.34 -70.60 8.99
C GLN A 9 -0.46 -69.34 9.38
N GLU A 10 -0.01 -68.61 10.36
CA GLU A 10 -0.44 -67.24 10.60
C GLU A 10 -0.04 -66.33 9.44
N GLY A 11 -1.04 -65.91 8.69
CA GLY A 11 -0.89 -64.90 7.63
C GLY A 11 -0.43 -63.58 8.26
N LYS A 12 0.83 -63.20 8.07
CA LYS A 12 1.34 -61.86 8.40
C LYS A 12 0.55 -60.84 7.60
N ARG A 13 -0.40 -60.15 8.22
CA ARG A 13 -1.01 -58.94 7.69
C ARG A 13 0.10 -57.92 7.56
N ALA A 14 0.53 -57.58 6.35
CA ALA A 14 1.45 -56.48 6.07
C ALA A 14 0.74 -55.20 6.45
N GLY A 15 0.92 -54.75 7.66
CA GLY A 15 0.48 -53.42 8.10
C GLY A 15 1.28 -52.36 7.31
N LEU A 16 0.57 -51.44 6.69
CA LEU A 16 1.18 -50.28 6.05
C LEU A 16 2.08 -49.55 7.05
N HIS A 17 3.29 -49.26 6.64
CA HIS A 17 4.25 -48.58 7.49
C HIS A 17 3.67 -47.22 7.94
N PRO A 18 3.71 -46.87 9.23
CA PRO A 18 3.09 -45.64 9.74
C PRO A 18 3.51 -44.36 9.01
N LEU A 19 4.74 -44.33 8.47
CA LEU A 19 5.23 -43.26 7.62
C LEU A 19 4.42 -43.10 6.30
N VAL A 20 3.97 -44.20 5.69
CA VAL A 20 3.18 -44.14 4.45
C VAL A 20 1.78 -43.59 4.72
N VAL A 21 1.21 -43.92 5.88
CA VAL A 21 -0.11 -43.39 6.29
C VAL A 21 -0.02 -41.89 6.55
N VAL A 22 1.01 -41.43 7.27
CA VAL A 22 1.21 -40.00 7.54
C VAL A 22 1.44 -39.21 6.25
N PHE A 23 2.25 -39.75 5.33
CA PHE A 23 2.51 -39.09 4.05
C PHE A 23 1.25 -39.01 3.17
N GLY A 24 0.43 -40.04 3.18
CA GLY A 24 -0.86 -40.08 2.48
C GLY A 24 -1.85 -39.04 3.01
N ILE A 25 -1.90 -38.85 4.32
CA ILE A 25 -2.77 -37.86 4.97
C ILE A 25 -2.29 -36.43 4.62
N LEU A 26 -0.99 -36.16 4.70
CA LEU A 26 -0.44 -34.85 4.35
C LEU A 26 -0.63 -34.51 2.87
N LEU A 27 -0.46 -35.49 1.97
CA LEU A 27 -0.67 -35.28 0.54
C LEU A 27 -2.16 -35.05 0.24
N GLY A 28 -3.06 -35.79 0.90
CA GLY A 28 -4.50 -35.62 0.77
C GLY A 28 -4.96 -34.24 1.26
N LEU A 29 -4.41 -33.77 2.40
CA LEU A 29 -4.72 -32.46 2.95
C LEU A 29 -4.22 -31.34 2.03
N TRP A 30 -3.04 -31.52 1.44
CA TRP A 30 -2.48 -30.53 0.51
C TRP A 30 -3.30 -30.45 -0.80
N LEU A 31 -3.72 -31.59 -1.35
CA LEU A 31 -4.60 -31.65 -2.52
C LEU A 31 -5.99 -31.05 -2.20
N PHE A 32 -6.52 -31.29 -1.01
CA PHE A 32 -7.80 -30.74 -0.58
C PHE A 32 -7.74 -29.21 -0.45
N VAL A 33 -6.66 -28.68 0.13
CA VAL A 33 -6.41 -27.22 0.19
C VAL A 33 -6.25 -26.63 -1.19
N ALA A 34 -5.55 -27.33 -2.11
CA ALA A 34 -5.37 -26.87 -3.49
C ALA A 34 -6.67 -26.87 -4.32
N LEU A 35 -7.65 -27.70 -3.94
CA LEU A 35 -8.96 -27.78 -4.61
C LEU A 35 -10.00 -26.80 -4.03
N ILE A 36 -9.90 -26.50 -2.74
CA ILE A 36 -10.87 -25.62 -2.05
C ILE A 36 -10.41 -24.16 -2.03
N VAL A 37 -9.10 -23.91 -1.97
CA VAL A 37 -8.57 -22.59 -2.19
C VAL A 37 -8.53 -22.36 -3.70
N PRO A 38 -9.47 -21.62 -4.30
CA PRO A 38 -9.33 -21.22 -5.67
C PRO A 38 -7.99 -20.52 -5.77
N SER A 39 -7.11 -21.05 -6.60
CA SER A 39 -5.88 -20.35 -6.96
C SER A 39 -6.28 -18.94 -7.33
N SER A 40 -6.02 -18.02 -6.44
CA SER A 40 -6.00 -16.60 -6.75
C SER A 40 -4.84 -16.39 -7.71
N ARG A 41 -4.96 -16.98 -8.92
CA ARG A 41 -4.27 -16.42 -10.06
C ARG A 41 -4.70 -14.98 -10.08
N ASN A 42 -3.76 -14.08 -9.88
CA ASN A 42 -3.85 -12.68 -10.18
C ASN A 42 -4.82 -12.41 -11.33
N LYS A 43 -6.11 -12.49 -11.07
CA LYS A 43 -7.03 -11.54 -11.63
C LYS A 43 -6.71 -10.31 -10.82
N GLN A 44 -5.83 -9.51 -11.34
CA GLN A 44 -5.89 -8.07 -11.19
C GLN A 44 -7.37 -7.79 -11.04
N ALA A 45 -7.79 -7.57 -9.80
CA ALA A 45 -9.17 -7.21 -9.53
C ALA A 45 -9.38 -5.99 -10.43
N ALA A 46 -10.14 -6.21 -11.49
CA ALA A 46 -10.84 -5.12 -12.11
C ALA A 46 -11.64 -4.53 -10.96
N GLY A 47 -11.08 -3.48 -10.35
CA GLY A 47 -11.79 -2.66 -9.42
C GLY A 47 -13.13 -2.41 -10.11
N THR A 48 -14.20 -2.66 -9.39
CA THR A 48 -15.50 -2.16 -9.78
C THR A 48 -15.30 -0.66 -9.89
N GLU A 49 -14.95 -0.20 -11.09
CA GLU A 49 -15.08 1.18 -11.47
C GLU A 49 -16.58 1.47 -11.29
N GLY A 50 -16.91 2.03 -10.13
CA GLY A 50 -18.09 2.87 -10.04
C GLY A 50 -17.95 3.86 -11.20
N PRO A 51 -19.04 4.36 -11.81
CA PRO A 51 -18.96 5.19 -12.98
C PRO A 51 -17.96 6.30 -12.67
N ALA A 52 -16.74 6.14 -13.20
CA ALA A 52 -15.75 7.18 -13.20
C ALA A 52 -16.37 8.29 -14.05
N VAL A 53 -16.97 9.25 -13.37
CA VAL A 53 -17.09 10.58 -13.93
C VAL A 53 -15.63 10.98 -14.15
N SER A 54 -15.15 10.72 -15.35
CA SER A 54 -13.90 11.28 -15.86
C SER A 54 -14.11 12.78 -15.82
N ALA A 55 -13.88 13.38 -14.66
CA ALA A 55 -13.70 14.82 -14.59
C ALA A 55 -12.49 15.06 -15.49
N ILE A 56 -12.75 15.60 -16.66
CA ILE A 56 -11.74 16.00 -17.63
C ILE A 56 -10.80 16.90 -16.85
N GLU A 57 -9.55 16.45 -16.65
CA GLU A 57 -8.56 17.34 -16.05
C GLU A 57 -8.42 18.52 -16.97
N ASP A 58 -8.64 19.71 -16.42
CA ASP A 58 -8.38 20.93 -17.15
C ASP A 58 -6.84 21.09 -17.29
N PRO A 59 -6.26 20.89 -18.46
CA PRO A 59 -4.82 21.02 -18.66
C PRO A 59 -4.34 22.46 -18.46
N ASP A 60 -5.22 23.43 -18.55
CA ASP A 60 -4.93 24.86 -18.40
C ASP A 60 -5.24 25.35 -16.98
N ALA A 61 -5.49 24.43 -16.03
CA ALA A 61 -5.72 24.82 -14.64
C ALA A 61 -4.52 25.60 -14.11
N ALA A 62 -4.78 26.80 -13.58
CA ALA A 62 -3.73 27.65 -13.03
C ALA A 62 -2.95 26.91 -11.93
N PRO A 63 -1.61 27.06 -11.86
CA PRO A 63 -0.79 26.46 -10.82
C PRO A 63 -1.29 26.82 -9.43
N VAL A 64 -1.29 25.84 -8.53
CA VAL A 64 -1.68 26.06 -7.15
C VAL A 64 -0.47 26.33 -6.28
N ILE A 65 -0.55 27.36 -5.43
CA ILE A 65 0.48 27.67 -4.45
C ILE A 65 0.27 26.76 -3.25
N PHE A 66 1.33 26.13 -2.77
CA PHE A 66 1.31 25.32 -1.56
C PHE A 66 2.23 25.89 -0.48
N LYS A 67 2.00 25.47 0.75
CA LYS A 67 2.90 25.69 1.88
C LYS A 67 3.29 24.35 2.47
N MET A 68 4.58 24.16 2.70
CA MET A 68 5.05 23.05 3.50
C MET A 68 4.68 23.29 4.96
N GLN A 69 3.91 22.37 5.55
CA GLN A 69 3.42 22.47 6.91
C GLN A 69 4.21 21.58 7.86
N THR A 70 4.53 20.37 7.45
CA THR A 70 5.12 19.35 8.32
C THR A 70 6.16 18.54 7.56
N ILE A 71 7.24 18.21 8.25
CA ILE A 71 8.26 17.26 7.78
C ILE A 71 8.46 16.23 8.89
N ILE A 72 8.44 14.96 8.53
CA ILE A 72 8.69 13.83 9.43
C ILE A 72 9.89 13.05 8.91
N LEU A 73 11.05 13.34 9.46
CA LEU A 73 12.32 12.80 8.99
C LEU A 73 12.38 11.26 9.12
N GLU A 74 11.90 10.74 10.25
CA GLU A 74 11.90 9.31 10.55
C GLU A 74 11.01 8.46 9.61
N MET A 75 10.09 9.10 8.88
CA MET A 75 9.19 8.45 7.93
C MET A 75 9.41 8.89 6.49
N ASN A 76 10.35 9.79 6.25
CA ASN A 76 10.58 10.40 4.95
C ASN A 76 9.29 10.99 4.34
N ALA A 77 8.44 11.59 5.17
CA ALA A 77 7.13 12.08 4.80
C ALA A 77 7.00 13.59 4.99
N VAL A 78 6.26 14.23 4.07
CA VAL A 78 6.03 15.67 4.06
C VAL A 78 4.54 15.96 3.92
N GLY A 79 4.04 16.92 4.68
CA GLY A 79 2.68 17.47 4.59
C GLY A 79 2.68 18.84 3.94
N LEU A 80 1.97 18.98 2.84
CA LEU A 80 1.74 20.23 2.12
C LEU A 80 0.31 20.70 2.33
N VAL A 81 0.12 22.01 2.38
CA VAL A 81 -1.21 22.65 2.46
C VAL A 81 -1.43 23.51 1.23
N VAL A 82 -2.53 23.30 0.56
CA VAL A 82 -3.02 24.10 -0.55
C VAL A 82 -4.25 24.90 -0.11
N PRO A 83 -4.64 25.95 -0.86
CA PRO A 83 -5.88 26.68 -0.58
C PRO A 83 -7.10 25.74 -0.56
N PRO A 84 -8.10 25.96 0.32
CA PRO A 84 -9.29 25.11 0.43
C PRO A 84 -10.10 25.00 -0.89
N GLN A 85 -10.05 26.04 -1.71
CA GLN A 85 -10.72 26.10 -3.00
C GLN A 85 -9.93 25.46 -4.16
N ALA A 86 -8.75 24.90 -3.90
CA ALA A 86 -7.98 24.23 -4.94
C ALA A 86 -8.79 23.10 -5.59
N THR A 87 -8.86 23.10 -6.90
CA THR A 87 -9.59 22.09 -7.69
C THR A 87 -8.78 20.81 -7.83
N ASP A 88 -9.44 19.72 -8.18
CA ASP A 88 -8.76 18.45 -8.45
C ASP A 88 -7.79 18.55 -9.62
N SER A 89 -8.09 19.33 -10.65
CA SER A 89 -7.17 19.60 -11.77
C SER A 89 -5.92 20.32 -11.31
N GLN A 90 -6.05 21.29 -10.41
CA GLN A 90 -4.90 21.98 -9.81
C GLN A 90 -4.03 21.06 -8.96
N ILE A 91 -4.66 20.18 -8.17
CA ILE A 91 -3.91 19.17 -7.38
C ILE A 91 -3.20 18.19 -8.30
N ALA A 92 -3.86 17.71 -9.35
CA ALA A 92 -3.24 16.83 -10.34
C ALA A 92 -2.06 17.53 -11.05
N GLY A 93 -2.21 18.81 -11.42
CA GLY A 93 -1.13 19.64 -11.95
C GLY A 93 0.06 19.75 -11.00
N LEU A 94 -0.20 20.01 -9.70
CA LEU A 94 0.83 20.05 -8.66
C LEU A 94 1.58 18.70 -8.54
N LEU A 95 0.87 17.57 -8.52
CA LEU A 95 1.50 16.25 -8.46
C LEU A 95 2.42 15.99 -9.66
N LYS A 96 1.98 16.37 -10.86
CA LYS A 96 2.80 16.26 -12.09
C LYS A 96 4.02 17.17 -12.01
N GLN A 97 3.87 18.39 -11.50
CA GLN A 97 4.99 19.33 -11.29
C GLN A 97 6.01 18.75 -10.31
N LEU A 98 5.57 18.28 -9.12
CA LEU A 98 6.46 17.66 -8.13
C LEU A 98 7.25 16.49 -8.71
N LYS A 99 6.62 15.69 -9.57
CA LYS A 99 7.32 14.62 -10.30
C LYS A 99 8.35 15.15 -11.28
N GLN A 100 8.02 16.18 -12.05
CA GLN A 100 8.95 16.81 -12.96
C GLN A 100 10.14 17.42 -12.22
N ASP A 101 9.90 18.13 -11.13
CA ASP A 101 10.93 18.73 -10.28
C ASP A 101 11.85 17.66 -9.68
N ARG A 102 11.30 16.52 -9.27
CA ARG A 102 12.09 15.38 -8.83
C ARG A 102 12.98 14.84 -9.94
N LEU A 103 12.44 14.62 -11.13
CA LEU A 103 13.20 14.09 -12.27
C LEU A 103 14.26 15.08 -12.76
N ALA A 104 13.99 16.38 -12.67
CA ALA A 104 14.93 17.45 -13.01
C ALA A 104 16.00 17.71 -11.92
N GLY A 105 15.83 17.17 -10.71
CA GLY A 105 16.74 17.42 -9.60
C GLY A 105 16.48 18.72 -8.84
N SER A 106 15.35 19.37 -9.07
CA SER A 106 14.98 20.65 -8.46
C SER A 106 13.96 20.54 -7.34
N LEU A 107 13.47 19.34 -7.01
CA LEU A 107 12.50 19.16 -5.92
C LEU A 107 13.02 19.69 -4.59
N GLY A 108 14.32 19.56 -4.32
CA GLY A 108 14.98 20.04 -3.12
C GLY A 108 14.96 21.54 -2.93
N ASP A 109 14.72 22.31 -3.99
CA ASP A 109 14.60 23.78 -3.91
C ASP A 109 13.27 24.21 -3.26
N GLN A 110 12.27 23.34 -3.29
CA GLN A 110 10.93 23.60 -2.76
C GLN A 110 10.64 22.78 -1.51
N ILE A 111 11.09 21.54 -1.47
CA ILE A 111 10.84 20.57 -0.38
C ILE A 111 12.19 19.99 0.05
N PRO A 112 12.68 20.29 1.26
CA PRO A 112 13.96 19.80 1.71
C PRO A 112 13.96 18.28 1.84
N ALA A 113 15.11 17.66 1.58
CA ALA A 113 15.30 16.24 1.73
C ALA A 113 15.00 15.77 3.15
N THR A 114 14.24 14.69 3.28
CA THR A 114 13.92 14.09 4.59
C THR A 114 14.97 13.08 5.05
N THR A 115 15.82 12.59 4.14
CA THR A 115 16.90 11.64 4.44
C THR A 115 18.23 12.23 4.04
N PRO A 116 18.88 13.04 4.87
CA PRO A 116 20.19 13.62 4.58
C PRO A 116 21.22 12.53 4.25
N GLY A 117 22.01 12.76 3.23
CA GLY A 117 23.05 11.81 2.81
C GLY A 117 22.59 10.58 2.06
N HIS A 118 21.27 10.44 1.79
CA HIS A 118 20.79 9.38 0.92
C HIS A 118 21.35 9.54 -0.51
N LYS A 119 21.61 8.42 -1.19
CA LYS A 119 22.13 8.41 -2.57
C LYS A 119 21.28 9.19 -3.58
N LEU A 120 20.01 9.40 -3.30
CA LEU A 120 19.10 10.22 -4.07
C LEU A 120 19.22 11.72 -3.73
N GLY A 121 20.07 12.10 -2.77
CA GLY A 121 20.29 13.50 -2.39
C GLY A 121 19.01 14.19 -1.98
N ASN A 122 18.71 15.34 -2.61
CA ASN A 122 17.52 16.13 -2.33
C ASN A 122 16.18 15.46 -2.73
N HIS A 123 16.24 14.27 -3.29
CA HIS A 123 15.06 13.52 -3.72
C HIS A 123 14.62 12.46 -2.69
N ALA A 124 15.30 12.36 -1.55
CA ALA A 124 15.04 11.39 -0.51
C ALA A 124 13.79 11.75 0.30
N ILE A 125 12.65 11.78 -0.37
CA ILE A 125 11.31 11.94 0.20
C ILE A 125 10.51 10.73 -0.26
N ALA A 126 9.91 9.99 0.70
CA ALA A 126 9.11 8.82 0.35
C ALA A 126 7.66 9.20 0.04
N ASP A 127 7.05 10.05 0.87
CA ASP A 127 5.65 10.39 0.78
C ASP A 127 5.43 11.91 0.88
N ILE A 128 4.65 12.45 -0.04
CA ILE A 128 4.16 13.83 0.00
C ILE A 128 2.64 13.80 0.06
N TYR A 129 2.09 14.21 1.19
CA TYR A 129 0.65 14.33 1.41
C TYR A 129 0.19 15.77 1.19
N ILE A 130 -0.87 15.96 0.42
CA ILE A 130 -1.45 17.28 0.12
C ILE A 130 -2.81 17.39 0.80
N PHE A 131 -2.99 18.44 1.60
CA PHE A 131 -4.20 18.73 2.33
C PHE A 131 -4.74 20.11 1.96
N SER A 132 -6.05 20.30 2.03
CA SER A 132 -6.66 21.64 1.93
C SER A 132 -6.95 22.26 3.31
N ASN A 133 -6.82 21.47 4.38
CA ASN A 133 -7.00 21.93 5.74
C ASN A 133 -5.70 21.69 6.53
N LYS A 134 -5.14 22.79 7.05
CA LYS A 134 -3.92 22.78 7.85
C LYS A 134 -3.98 21.83 9.05
N GLN A 135 -5.14 21.66 9.66
CA GLN A 135 -5.33 20.81 10.82
C GLN A 135 -4.98 19.34 10.55
N PHE A 136 -5.14 18.88 9.31
CA PHE A 136 -4.79 17.51 8.90
C PHE A 136 -3.35 17.39 8.39
N ALA A 137 -2.68 18.48 8.12
CA ALA A 137 -1.28 18.47 7.69
C ALA A 137 -0.29 18.41 8.88
N GLU A 138 -0.73 17.91 10.02
CA GLU A 138 0.06 17.78 11.24
C GLU A 138 0.74 16.40 11.33
N ALA A 139 1.79 16.33 12.15
CA ALA A 139 2.63 15.13 12.25
C ALA A 139 1.85 13.86 12.63
N ASP A 140 0.88 13.95 13.54
CA ASP A 140 0.11 12.78 13.99
C ASP A 140 -0.78 12.22 12.88
N THR A 141 -1.40 13.08 12.08
CA THR A 141 -2.20 12.67 10.91
C THR A 141 -1.32 11.93 9.90
N ILE A 142 -0.15 12.50 9.57
CA ILE A 142 0.77 11.89 8.61
C ILE A 142 1.30 10.56 9.13
N ARG A 143 1.66 10.47 10.42
CA ARG A 143 2.07 9.19 11.04
C ARG A 143 0.97 8.14 10.96
N THR A 144 -0.29 8.53 11.16
CA THR A 144 -1.44 7.63 11.02
C THR A 144 -1.55 7.11 9.60
N LEU A 145 -1.45 7.98 8.60
CA LEU A 145 -1.51 7.60 7.18
C LEU A 145 -0.36 6.68 6.78
N THR A 146 0.88 7.02 7.16
CA THR A 146 2.08 6.25 6.81
C THR A 146 2.10 4.87 7.46
N ARG A 147 1.52 4.72 8.65
CA ARG A 147 1.41 3.42 9.36
C ARG A 147 0.32 2.52 8.78
N GLY A 148 -0.68 3.09 8.10
CA GLY A 148 -1.82 2.36 7.51
C GLY A 148 -2.89 1.96 8.52
N ALA A 149 -4.03 1.50 8.00
CA ALA A 149 -5.21 1.16 8.78
C ALA A 149 -5.00 0.01 9.79
N HIS A 150 -4.08 -0.89 9.51
CA HIS A 150 -3.82 -2.10 10.31
C HIS A 150 -2.58 -2.01 11.19
N ALA A 151 -1.98 -0.83 11.25
CA ALA A 151 -0.89 -0.64 12.20
C ALA A 151 -1.40 -1.01 13.61
N PRO A 152 -0.58 -1.66 14.44
CA PRO A 152 -0.94 -1.93 15.84
C PRO A 152 -1.03 -0.61 16.64
N GLY A 153 -1.84 0.31 16.12
CA GLY A 153 -2.06 1.65 16.64
C GLY A 153 -3.04 1.72 17.79
N THR A 154 -3.69 0.60 18.12
CA THR A 154 -4.49 0.50 19.33
C THR A 154 -3.69 0.77 20.61
N LEU A 155 -2.36 0.54 20.57
CA LEU A 155 -1.46 0.91 21.68
C LEU A 155 -1.06 2.39 21.65
N TYR A 156 -1.18 3.04 20.50
CA TYR A 156 -0.89 4.47 20.30
C TYR A 156 -1.95 5.04 19.36
N PRO A 157 -3.20 5.21 19.83
CA PRO A 157 -4.23 5.82 19.03
C PRO A 157 -3.74 7.22 18.64
N GLY A 158 -3.60 7.45 17.34
CA GLY A 158 -3.36 8.79 16.82
C GLY A 158 -4.53 9.69 17.24
N SER A 159 -4.26 11.00 17.35
CA SER A 159 -5.30 11.98 17.63
C SER A 159 -6.39 12.01 16.56
N VAL A 160 -6.10 11.47 15.36
CA VAL A 160 -7.00 11.41 14.22
C VAL A 160 -7.18 9.94 13.79
N PRO A 161 -8.42 9.43 13.69
CA PRO A 161 -8.69 8.10 13.13
C PRO A 161 -8.18 7.98 11.69
N PHE A 162 -7.74 6.77 11.31
CA PHE A 162 -7.15 6.53 9.98
C PHE A 162 -8.10 6.93 8.84
N GLU A 163 -9.38 6.56 8.92
CA GLU A 163 -10.38 6.86 7.90
C GLU A 163 -10.59 8.38 7.73
N VAL A 164 -10.58 9.11 8.84
CA VAL A 164 -10.70 10.58 8.83
C VAL A 164 -9.44 11.22 8.22
N ALA A 165 -8.27 10.70 8.58
CA ALA A 165 -7.00 11.14 8.01
C ALA A 165 -6.94 10.87 6.50
N MET A 166 -7.33 9.69 6.07
CA MET A 166 -7.37 9.25 4.67
C MET A 166 -8.30 10.14 3.82
N GLU A 167 -9.51 10.41 4.31
CA GLU A 167 -10.48 11.27 3.61
C GLU A 167 -10.05 12.73 3.52
N ALA A 168 -9.17 13.19 4.41
CA ALA A 168 -8.64 14.54 4.38
C ALA A 168 -7.54 14.76 3.33
N VAL A 169 -6.95 13.69 2.81
CA VAL A 169 -5.90 13.77 1.78
C VAL A 169 -6.52 14.18 0.45
N ARG A 170 -6.06 15.29 -0.12
CA ARG A 170 -6.46 15.77 -1.44
C ARG A 170 -5.55 15.21 -2.55
N GLY A 171 -4.30 14.94 -2.24
CA GLY A 171 -3.33 14.35 -3.15
C GLY A 171 -2.23 13.63 -2.41
N HIS A 172 -1.70 12.58 -3.02
CA HIS A 172 -0.59 11.79 -2.50
C HIS A 172 0.42 11.50 -3.62
N TYR A 173 1.68 11.78 -3.34
CA TYR A 173 2.80 11.43 -4.21
C TYR A 173 3.75 10.53 -3.43
N ARG A 174 4.00 9.33 -3.94
CA ARG A 174 4.89 8.35 -3.33
C ARG A 174 6.07 8.04 -4.24
N ILE A 175 7.25 8.01 -3.62
CA ILE A 175 8.53 7.70 -4.24
C ILE A 175 9.10 6.49 -3.50
N ASP A 176 9.44 5.42 -4.22
CA ASP A 176 10.15 4.30 -3.62
C ASP A 176 11.64 4.63 -3.49
N LEU A 177 12.11 4.83 -2.27
CA LEU A 177 13.51 5.16 -1.99
C LEU A 177 14.43 3.93 -2.11
N ASN A 178 13.90 2.72 -2.06
CA ASN A 178 14.66 1.48 -2.14
C ASN A 178 14.77 0.97 -3.58
N ASP A 179 13.70 1.14 -4.35
CA ASP A 179 13.63 0.78 -5.75
C ASP A 179 13.45 2.02 -6.64
N THR A 180 14.57 2.62 -7.02
CA THR A 180 14.57 3.79 -7.90
C THR A 180 14.19 3.47 -9.34
N GLY A 181 14.04 2.21 -9.69
CA GLY A 181 13.54 1.74 -10.97
C GLY A 181 12.02 1.64 -11.00
N SER A 182 11.37 1.59 -9.84
CA SER A 182 9.91 1.62 -9.76
C SER A 182 9.36 2.99 -10.12
N PRO A 183 8.27 3.03 -10.88
CA PRO A 183 7.65 4.30 -11.21
C PRO A 183 7.08 4.96 -9.96
N ASP A 184 7.32 6.26 -9.82
CA ASP A 184 6.64 7.07 -8.81
C ASP A 184 5.14 6.99 -9.00
N THR A 185 4.40 7.06 -7.91
CA THR A 185 2.94 7.05 -7.95
C THR A 185 2.38 8.37 -7.45
N GLY A 186 1.41 8.89 -8.19
CA GLY A 186 0.66 10.08 -7.80
C GLY A 186 -0.82 9.83 -7.91
N ALA A 187 -1.58 10.27 -6.93
CA ALA A 187 -3.03 10.10 -6.89
C ALA A 187 -3.73 11.31 -6.29
N LEU A 188 -4.93 11.60 -6.74
CA LEU A 188 -5.90 12.36 -5.96
C LEU A 188 -6.44 11.46 -4.87
N GLY A 189 -6.63 12.01 -3.68
CA GLY A 189 -6.99 11.20 -2.51
C GLY A 189 -5.86 10.27 -2.09
N PHE A 190 -6.18 9.29 -1.26
CA PHE A 190 -5.24 8.34 -0.67
C PHE A 190 -5.75 6.90 -0.81
N ALA A 191 -4.84 5.96 -1.01
CA ALA A 191 -5.09 4.53 -0.94
C ALA A 191 -4.04 3.88 -0.06
N ASP A 192 -4.47 3.06 0.89
CA ASP A 192 -3.58 2.28 1.72
C ASP A 192 -3.21 0.92 1.09
N GLU A 193 -2.29 0.21 1.74
CA GLU A 193 -1.82 -1.11 1.29
C GLU A 193 -2.91 -2.20 1.37
N SER A 194 -3.98 -1.99 2.16
CA SER A 194 -5.12 -2.91 2.26
C SER A 194 -6.08 -2.78 1.08
N GLY A 195 -5.87 -1.83 0.19
CA GLY A 195 -6.76 -1.52 -0.93
C GLY A 195 -7.98 -0.68 -0.52
N VAL A 196 -7.98 -0.14 0.69
CA VAL A 196 -8.98 0.85 1.10
C VAL A 196 -8.60 2.20 0.48
N HIS A 197 -9.50 2.74 -0.32
CA HIS A 197 -9.32 4.01 -1.00
C HIS A 197 -10.26 5.06 -0.42
N SER A 198 -9.80 6.30 -0.36
CA SER A 198 -10.70 7.41 -0.11
C SER A 198 -11.75 7.49 -1.24
N LYS A 199 -12.90 8.08 -0.96
CA LYS A 199 -13.92 8.34 -1.98
C LYS A 199 -13.45 9.25 -3.12
N HIS A 200 -12.32 9.95 -2.93
CA HIS A 200 -11.70 10.84 -3.91
C HIS A 200 -10.52 10.19 -4.63
N TYR A 201 -10.21 8.93 -4.33
CA TYR A 201 -9.04 8.29 -4.92
C TYR A 201 -9.16 8.20 -6.44
N ARG A 202 -8.12 8.71 -7.11
CA ARG A 202 -7.92 8.55 -8.54
C ARG A 202 -6.43 8.62 -8.86
N ARG A 203 -5.87 7.55 -9.41
CA ARG A 203 -4.46 7.52 -9.81
C ARG A 203 -4.23 8.50 -10.96
N ILE A 204 -3.14 9.28 -10.89
CA ILE A 204 -2.73 10.26 -11.89
C ILE A 204 -1.56 9.72 -12.74
N PHE A 205 -0.58 9.03 -12.10
CA PHE A 205 0.54 8.36 -12.75
C PHE A 205 1.08 7.21 -11.91
#